data_600bfe6375b2664188ae79f2828c60c3
#
_entry.id   600bfe6375b2664188ae79f2828c60c3
#
_cell.length_a   1.000
_cell.length_b   1.000
_cell.length_c   1.000
_cell.angle_alpha   90.00
_cell.angle_beta   90.00
_cell.angle_gamma   90.00
#
_symmetry.space_group_name_H-M   'P 1'
#
loop_
_entity.id
_entity.type
_entity.pdbx_description
1 polymer ?
#
loop_
_entity_poly.entity_id
_entity_poly.type
_entity_poly.pdbx_seq_one_letter_code
_entity_poly.pdbx_strand_id
1 'polypeptide(L)'
;MSSNLSTKRIEIVVEAEKLEELICLLIEAGTKGYTVIKKVGGLGLRGTRNPDDALWDEGNTFVTLACKEDQVVRIVQGLSPWLKKFGGMCLISDCERLESPAVPY
;
A
#
# COMPACT_ATOMS: atom_id res chain seq x y z
N MET A 1 -17.86 26.11 -1.28
CA MET A 1 -16.74 25.37 -1.89
C MET A 1 -16.39 24.18 -1.03
N SER A 2 -16.25 23.03 -1.64
CA SER A 2 -15.88 21.82 -0.91
C SER A 2 -14.41 21.84 -0.56
N SER A 3 -14.08 21.44 0.67
CA SER A 3 -12.70 21.21 1.09
C SER A 3 -12.27 19.75 0.84
N ASN A 4 -13.14 18.93 0.23
CA ASN A 4 -12.87 17.52 -0.04
C ASN A 4 -12.41 17.34 -1.48
N LEU A 5 -11.44 16.48 -1.66
CA LEU A 5 -10.92 16.13 -2.98
C LEU A 5 -11.18 14.65 -3.25
N SER A 6 -11.73 14.35 -4.42
CA SER A 6 -11.85 12.96 -4.88
C SER A 6 -10.48 12.35 -5.03
N THR A 7 -10.30 11.18 -4.47
CA THR A 7 -9.01 10.52 -4.36
C THR A 7 -9.19 9.02 -4.46
N LYS A 8 -8.17 8.34 -4.92
CA LYS A 8 -8.09 6.87 -4.85
C LYS A 8 -7.22 6.50 -3.67
N ARG A 9 -7.67 5.49 -2.92
CA ARG A 9 -6.90 4.91 -1.84
C ARG A 9 -6.41 3.54 -2.27
N ILE A 10 -5.13 3.29 -2.07
CA ILE A 10 -4.51 2.00 -2.37
C ILE A 10 -4.02 1.42 -1.05
N GLU A 11 -4.40 0.17 -0.79
CA GLU A 11 -4.00 -0.56 0.40
C GLU A 11 -3.32 -1.85 -0.04
N ILE A 12 -2.11 -2.08 0.43
CA ILE A 12 -1.28 -3.21 0.00
C ILE A 12 -0.80 -3.96 1.23
N VAL A 13 -0.97 -5.28 1.22
CA VAL A 13 -0.41 -6.16 2.24
C VAL A 13 0.63 -7.04 1.58
N VAL A 14 1.86 -7.01 2.08
CA VAL A 14 2.97 -7.82 1.56
C VAL A 14 3.79 -8.37 2.72
N GLU A 15 4.57 -9.39 2.44
CA GLU A 15 5.53 -9.89 3.42
C GLU A 15 6.57 -8.82 3.72
N ALA A 16 7.00 -8.74 4.97
CA ALA A 16 7.90 -7.69 5.44
C ALA A 16 9.20 -7.63 4.64
N GLU A 17 9.72 -8.78 4.22
CA GLU A 17 10.96 -8.85 3.45
C GLU A 17 10.84 -8.24 2.05
N LYS A 18 9.62 -8.01 1.57
CA LYS A 18 9.37 -7.43 0.24
C LYS A 18 9.07 -5.93 0.30
N LEU A 19 9.07 -5.35 1.48
CA LEU A 19 8.69 -3.95 1.65
C LEU A 19 9.58 -2.99 0.86
N GLU A 20 10.89 -3.16 0.91
CA GLU A 20 11.80 -2.26 0.22
C GLU A 20 11.59 -2.26 -1.29
N GLU A 21 11.40 -3.44 -1.87
CA GLU A 21 11.11 -3.56 -3.30
C GLU A 21 9.80 -2.87 -3.66
N LEU A 22 8.78 -3.06 -2.82
CA LEU A 22 7.49 -2.42 -3.02
C LEU A 22 7.61 -0.89 -2.98
N ILE A 23 8.32 -0.36 -2.00
CA ILE A 23 8.50 1.09 -1.87
C ILE A 23 9.23 1.65 -3.10
N CYS A 24 10.27 0.98 -3.57
CA CYS A 24 10.97 1.40 -4.78
C CYS A 24 10.03 1.45 -5.98
N LEU A 25 9.19 0.44 -6.13
CA LEU A 25 8.20 0.39 -7.21
C LEU A 25 7.22 1.57 -7.12
N LEU A 26 6.72 1.85 -5.93
CA LEU A 26 5.79 2.95 -5.73
C LEU A 26 6.43 4.31 -6.05
N ILE A 27 7.67 4.50 -5.63
CA ILE A 27 8.40 5.74 -5.91
C ILE A 27 8.61 5.90 -7.42
N GLU A 28 8.99 4.84 -8.11
CA GLU A 28 9.16 4.87 -9.57
C GLU A 28 7.86 5.19 -10.29
N ALA A 29 6.73 4.79 -9.73
CA ALA A 29 5.42 5.09 -10.28
C ALA A 29 4.94 6.51 -9.97
N GLY A 30 5.74 7.29 -9.26
CA GLY A 30 5.43 8.67 -8.97
C GLY A 30 4.70 8.92 -7.65
N THR A 31 4.64 7.92 -6.78
CA THR A 31 4.04 8.06 -5.45
C THR A 31 4.85 9.06 -4.62
N LYS A 32 4.15 10.02 -4.01
CA LYS A 32 4.80 11.06 -3.22
C LYS A 32 4.74 10.81 -1.73
N GLY A 33 3.71 10.11 -1.26
CA GLY A 33 3.57 9.82 0.14
C GLY A 33 2.91 8.47 0.36
N TYR A 34 3.24 7.82 1.47
CA TYR A 34 2.65 6.54 1.86
C TYR A 34 2.82 6.37 3.36
N THR A 35 2.02 5.48 3.92
CA THR A 35 2.10 5.11 5.33
C THR A 35 2.33 3.62 5.43
N VAL A 36 3.21 3.22 6.31
CA VAL A 36 3.57 1.81 6.53
C VAL A 36 3.23 1.41 7.94
N ILE A 37 2.54 0.27 8.08
CA ILE A 37 2.29 -0.35 9.38
C ILE A 37 2.92 -1.73 9.32
N LYS A 38 3.89 -1.96 10.17
CA LYS A 38 4.63 -3.23 10.21
C LYS A 38 3.99 -4.20 11.18
N LYS A 39 4.31 -5.49 11.00
CA LYS A 39 3.90 -6.57 11.89
C LYS A 39 2.40 -6.73 12.01
N VAL A 40 1.70 -6.69 10.88
CA VAL A 40 0.28 -6.98 10.85
C VAL A 40 0.07 -8.48 10.67
N GLY A 41 -0.96 -9.01 11.33
CA GLY A 41 -1.31 -10.41 11.23
C GLY A 41 -2.65 -10.60 10.53
N GLY A 42 -2.95 -11.85 10.22
CA GLY A 42 -4.21 -12.19 9.59
C GLY A 42 -4.16 -13.59 9.00
N LEU A 43 -5.23 -13.97 8.33
CA LEU A 43 -5.34 -15.21 7.60
C LEU A 43 -5.27 -14.94 6.10
N GLY A 44 -4.32 -15.56 5.44
CA GLY A 44 -4.18 -15.45 3.98
C GLY A 44 -4.07 -16.82 3.35
N LEU A 45 -3.76 -16.84 2.06
CA LEU A 45 -3.62 -18.09 1.30
C LEU A 45 -2.47 -18.95 1.80
N ARG A 46 -1.50 -18.36 2.47
CA ARG A 46 -0.34 -19.07 3.02
C ARG A 46 -0.50 -19.41 4.50
N GLY A 47 -1.72 -19.29 5.04
CA GLY A 47 -2.04 -19.59 6.42
C GLY A 47 -2.10 -18.35 7.29
N THR A 48 -2.22 -18.58 8.59
CA THR A 48 -2.35 -17.50 9.57
C THR A 48 -1.01 -16.82 9.81
N ARG A 49 -1.04 -15.50 9.80
CA ARG A 49 0.10 -14.66 10.19
C ARG A 49 -0.22 -14.00 11.51
N ASN A 50 0.57 -14.28 12.53
CA ASN A 50 0.42 -13.71 13.86
C ASN A 50 1.53 -12.68 14.08
N PRO A 51 1.20 -11.43 14.45
CA PRO A 51 2.24 -10.41 14.68
C PRO A 51 3.26 -10.78 15.74
N ASP A 52 2.88 -11.67 16.67
CA ASP A 52 3.75 -12.10 17.76
C ASP A 52 4.62 -13.29 17.41
N ASP A 53 4.38 -13.96 16.29
CA ASP A 53 5.15 -15.10 15.81
C ASP A 53 6.36 -14.64 15.00
N ALA A 54 7.16 -13.78 15.59
CA ALA A 54 8.15 -13.05 14.84
C ALA A 54 9.58 -13.52 15.02
N LEU A 55 9.79 -14.73 15.50
CA LEU A 55 11.17 -15.19 15.72
C LEU A 55 11.94 -15.32 14.41
N TRP A 56 11.28 -15.77 13.36
CA TRP A 56 11.85 -16.00 12.04
C TRP A 56 11.16 -15.20 10.94
N ASP A 57 10.01 -14.62 11.27
CA ASP A 57 9.14 -13.97 10.31
C ASP A 57 8.71 -12.64 10.90
N GLU A 58 9.05 -11.57 10.22
CA GLU A 58 8.62 -10.23 10.64
C GLU A 58 7.13 -9.99 10.36
N GLY A 59 6.43 -11.01 9.87
CA GLY A 59 5.02 -10.93 9.55
C GLY A 59 4.75 -10.23 8.24
N ASN A 60 3.57 -9.64 8.14
CA ASN A 60 3.18 -8.86 7.00
C ASN A 60 3.30 -7.37 7.28
N THR A 61 3.35 -6.61 6.21
CA THR A 61 3.39 -5.16 6.28
C THR A 61 2.20 -4.60 5.50
N PHE A 62 1.57 -3.59 6.06
CA PHE A 62 0.46 -2.87 5.44
C PHE A 62 0.97 -1.52 4.96
N VAL A 63 0.74 -1.24 3.67
CA VAL A 63 1.09 0.04 3.07
C VAL A 63 -0.17 0.69 2.53
N THR A 64 -0.41 1.93 2.89
CA THR A 64 -1.54 2.68 2.36
C THR A 64 -1.08 4.01 1.80
N LEU A 65 -1.74 4.44 0.75
CA LEU A 65 -1.46 5.71 0.12
C LEU A 65 -2.72 6.26 -0.56
N ALA A 66 -2.71 7.57 -0.74
CA ALA A 66 -3.75 8.26 -1.48
C ALA A 66 -3.13 8.84 -2.75
N CYS A 67 -3.84 8.77 -3.85
CA CYS A 67 -3.33 9.27 -5.11
C CYS A 67 -4.45 9.71 -6.04
N LYS A 68 -4.07 10.37 -7.11
CA LYS A 68 -5.00 10.76 -8.16
C LYS A 68 -5.27 9.59 -9.09
N GLU A 69 -6.37 9.66 -9.82
CA GLU A 69 -6.80 8.59 -10.71
C GLU A 69 -5.75 8.23 -11.77
N ASP A 70 -5.08 9.23 -12.33
CA ASP A 70 -4.04 8.98 -13.33
C ASP A 70 -2.82 8.28 -12.74
N GLN A 71 -2.51 8.51 -11.46
CA GLN A 71 -1.43 7.82 -10.78
C GLN A 71 -1.76 6.35 -10.53
N VAL A 72 -3.03 6.02 -10.30
CA VAL A 72 -3.46 4.63 -10.09
C VAL A 72 -3.07 3.76 -11.28
N VAL A 73 -3.27 4.25 -12.50
CA VAL A 73 -2.93 3.50 -13.71
C VAL A 73 -1.45 3.12 -13.71
N ARG A 74 -0.59 4.08 -13.40
CA ARG A 74 0.86 3.84 -13.37
C ARG A 74 1.27 2.88 -12.26
N ILE A 75 0.67 3.03 -11.09
CA ILE A 75 0.94 2.15 -9.95
C ILE A 75 0.50 0.72 -10.28
N VAL A 76 -0.69 0.56 -10.82
CA VAL A 76 -1.23 -0.77 -11.15
C VAL A 76 -0.39 -1.46 -12.21
N GLN A 77 0.08 -0.71 -13.22
CA GLN A 77 0.93 -1.29 -14.25
C GLN A 77 2.22 -1.91 -13.69
N GLY A 78 2.80 -1.28 -12.68
CA GLY A 78 3.98 -1.84 -12.02
C GLY A 78 3.64 -2.90 -10.98
N LEU A 79 2.59 -2.66 -10.21
CA LEU A 79 2.25 -3.48 -9.05
C LEU A 79 1.63 -4.83 -9.43
N SER A 80 0.80 -4.86 -10.47
CA SER A 80 0.09 -6.08 -10.84
C SER A 80 1.03 -7.26 -11.16
N PRO A 81 2.03 -7.11 -12.04
CA PRO A 81 2.97 -8.20 -12.27
C PRO A 81 3.83 -8.53 -11.04
N TRP A 82 4.14 -7.52 -10.25
CA TRP A 82 4.93 -7.71 -9.03
C TRP A 82 4.17 -8.57 -8.01
N LEU A 83 2.89 -8.28 -7.81
CA LEU A 83 2.04 -9.08 -6.92
C LEU A 83 1.88 -10.52 -7.41
N LYS A 84 1.76 -10.72 -8.71
CA LYS A 84 1.68 -12.07 -9.28
C LYS A 84 2.94 -12.87 -9.01
N LYS A 85 4.08 -12.23 -9.03
CA LYS A 85 5.36 -12.89 -8.80
C LYS A 85 5.65 -13.15 -7.32
N PHE A 86 5.40 -12.17 -6.48
CA PHE A 86 5.83 -12.22 -5.07
C PHE A 86 4.68 -12.43 -4.08
N GLY A 87 3.45 -12.35 -4.54
CA GLY A 87 2.31 -12.47 -3.65
C GLY A 87 1.99 -11.17 -2.95
N GLY A 88 0.93 -11.21 -2.16
CA GLY A 88 0.41 -10.05 -1.48
C GLY A 88 -1.01 -9.73 -1.93
N MET A 89 -1.55 -8.65 -1.40
CA MET A 89 -2.90 -8.22 -1.72
C MET A 89 -2.91 -6.71 -1.93
N CYS A 90 -3.69 -6.28 -2.89
CA CYS A 90 -3.90 -4.85 -3.13
C CYS A 90 -5.38 -4.57 -3.30
N LEU A 91 -5.87 -3.58 -2.56
CA LEU A 91 -7.23 -3.08 -2.69
C LEU A 91 -7.18 -1.62 -3.11
N ILE A 92 -8.06 -1.27 -4.02
CA ILE A 92 -8.18 0.11 -4.50
C ILE A 92 -9.62 0.54 -4.29
N SER A 93 -9.80 1.71 -3.69
CA SER A 93 -11.12 2.24 -3.41
C SER A 93 -11.16 3.75 -3.63
N ASP A 94 -12.38 4.25 -3.85
CA ASP A 94 -12.61 5.68 -3.91
C ASP A 94 -12.69 6.22 -2.49
N CYS A 95 -12.17 7.41 -2.31
CA CYS A 95 -12.28 8.10 -1.03
C CYS A 95 -12.25 9.61 -1.25
N GLU A 96 -12.58 10.34 -0.22
CA GLU A 96 -12.46 11.79 -0.22
C GLU A 96 -11.35 12.16 0.76
N ARG A 97 -10.57 13.15 0.38
CA ARG A 97 -9.52 13.66 1.24
C ARG A 97 -9.86 15.10 1.61
N LEU A 98 -9.77 15.39 2.90
CA LEU A 98 -9.89 16.78 3.34
C LEU A 98 -8.66 17.53 2.90
N GLU A 99 -8.88 18.70 2.34
CA GLU A 99 -7.80 19.55 1.90
C GLU A 99 -7.01 20.06 3.09
N SER A 100 -5.70 19.96 3.02
CA SER A 100 -4.81 20.43 4.07
C SER A 100 -3.75 21.33 3.43
N PRO A 101 -3.83 22.64 3.62
CA PRO A 101 -2.85 23.53 3.02
C PRO A 101 -1.48 23.46 3.70
N ALA A 102 -1.42 22.99 4.93
CA ALA A 102 -0.18 22.97 5.69
C ALA A 102 0.76 21.86 5.27
N VAL A 103 0.21 20.64 5.02
CA VAL A 103 1.00 19.45 4.69
C VAL A 103 0.33 18.69 3.55
N PRO A 104 0.72 18.94 2.30
CA PRO A 104 0.21 18.14 1.19
C PRO A 104 0.74 16.71 1.30
N TYR A 105 -0.13 15.79 1.02
CA TYR A 105 0.18 14.36 1.19
C TYR A 105 0.47 13.68 -0.14
#